data_dfab84b96e8d5bb56bc72f2ededcd9b3
#
_entry.id   dfab84b96e8d5bb56bc72f2ededcd9b3
#
_cell.length_a   1.000
_cell.length_b   1.000
_cell.length_c   1.000
_cell.angle_alpha   90.00
_cell.angle_beta   90.00
_cell.angle_gamma   90.00
#
_symmetry.space_group_name_H-M   'P 1'
#
loop_
_entity.id
_entity.type
_entity.pdbx_description
1 polymer ?
#
loop_
_entity_poly.entity_id
_entity_poly.type
_entity_poly.pdbx_seq_one_letter_code
_entity_poly.pdbx_strand_id
1 'polypeptide(L)'
;RQYLMVSAGAQLILAECAARGCNYHDLADYAAIQINDTHPSMVIPELIRLLGEKGIEFDEAVKIVTDTCAYTNHTILAEALETWPRSYLDKVVPQLMPVIEKLDAAAKKRTNDTGLAIIDADDRVHMAHMDIHFTHSTNGVAALHTEILKESELNGFYKLYPEKFNNKTNGITFRRWLLECDPALVKEIESLIGPGFRKDAAELEKLLPYAEDANVLQKFSQVKADNKKALADWLEHTQGVKVDPTAMFDIQSKRLHEYKRQQLNLLYLIHQYFEIRAGHTPAVPLVSIFGAKAAPAYIIAKDIIHALLTLSKVIAADPLVAPLSLIHI
;
A
#
# COMPACT_ATOMS: atom_id res chain seq x y z
N ARG A 1 -13.59 12.90 7.51
CA ARG A 1 -12.20 13.34 7.25
C ARG A 1 -11.90 13.25 5.75
N GLN A 2 -12.15 12.11 5.08
CA GLN A 2 -11.92 11.94 3.64
C GLN A 2 -12.57 13.07 2.84
N TYR A 3 -13.88 13.30 3.01
CA TYR A 3 -14.60 14.34 2.27
C TYR A 3 -14.04 15.75 2.52
N LEU A 4 -13.70 16.09 3.76
CA LEU A 4 -13.12 17.40 4.07
C LEU A 4 -11.84 17.68 3.27
N MET A 5 -10.96 16.68 3.20
CA MET A 5 -9.71 16.80 2.46
C MET A 5 -9.94 16.83 0.94
N VAL A 6 -10.85 15.99 0.46
CA VAL A 6 -11.22 15.91 -0.96
C VAL A 6 -11.84 17.22 -1.44
N SER A 7 -12.83 17.74 -0.71
CA SER A 7 -13.50 18.98 -1.10
C SER A 7 -12.57 20.19 -1.05
N ALA A 8 -11.74 20.29 0.00
CA ALA A 8 -10.74 21.36 0.09
C ALA A 8 -9.72 21.26 -1.07
N GLY A 9 -9.24 20.06 -1.38
CA GLY A 9 -8.32 19.82 -2.49
C GLY A 9 -8.93 20.15 -3.85
N ALA A 10 -10.16 19.70 -4.11
CA ALA A 10 -10.87 19.97 -5.36
C ALA A 10 -11.08 21.47 -5.57
N GLN A 11 -11.52 22.19 -4.54
CA GLN A 11 -11.72 23.64 -4.60
C GLN A 11 -10.40 24.39 -4.85
N LEU A 12 -9.31 23.96 -4.19
CA LEU A 12 -7.98 24.54 -4.41
C LEU A 12 -7.51 24.33 -5.85
N ILE A 13 -7.64 23.10 -6.39
CA ILE A 13 -7.29 22.80 -7.78
C ILE A 13 -8.07 23.69 -8.75
N LEU A 14 -9.39 23.82 -8.58
CA LEU A 14 -10.21 24.66 -9.43
C LEU A 14 -9.78 26.13 -9.35
N ALA A 15 -9.49 26.64 -8.16
CA ALA A 15 -9.03 28.01 -7.96
C ALA A 15 -7.68 28.28 -8.62
N GLU A 16 -6.71 27.36 -8.47
CA GLU A 16 -5.39 27.46 -9.09
C GLU A 16 -5.45 27.35 -10.63
N CYS A 17 -6.31 26.47 -11.16
CA CYS A 17 -6.53 26.35 -12.60
C CYS A 17 -7.15 27.63 -13.16
N ALA A 18 -8.17 28.19 -12.51
CA ALA A 18 -8.78 29.45 -12.90
C ALA A 18 -7.77 30.63 -12.89
N ALA A 19 -6.89 30.69 -11.87
CA ALA A 19 -5.84 31.71 -11.81
C ALA A 19 -4.83 31.60 -12.97
N ARG A 20 -4.73 30.41 -13.60
CA ARG A 20 -3.90 30.15 -14.81
C ARG A 20 -4.66 30.33 -16.12
N GLY A 21 -5.92 30.75 -16.08
CA GLY A 21 -6.74 31.03 -17.26
C GLY A 21 -7.65 29.87 -17.72
N CYS A 22 -7.77 28.79 -16.94
CA CYS A 22 -8.72 27.72 -17.19
C CYS A 22 -10.17 28.25 -17.06
N ASN A 23 -11.01 27.90 -18.02
CA ASN A 23 -12.45 28.25 -18.04
C ASN A 23 -13.32 27.09 -17.51
N TYR A 24 -12.70 26.05 -16.93
CA TYR A 24 -13.25 24.79 -16.42
C TYR A 24 -13.72 23.79 -17.49
N HIS A 25 -14.08 24.20 -18.70
CA HIS A 25 -14.42 23.28 -19.82
C HIS A 25 -13.19 22.51 -20.31
N ASP A 26 -12.02 23.12 -20.18
CA ASP A 26 -10.70 22.59 -20.54
C ASP A 26 -9.86 22.14 -19.31
N LEU A 27 -10.51 21.80 -18.21
CA LEU A 27 -9.85 21.46 -16.93
C LEU A 27 -8.77 20.37 -17.09
N ALA A 28 -9.00 19.38 -17.96
CA ALA A 28 -8.05 18.28 -18.21
C ALA A 28 -6.73 18.76 -18.84
N ASP A 29 -6.69 19.93 -19.47
CA ASP A 29 -5.45 20.53 -19.99
C ASP A 29 -4.64 21.23 -18.90
N TYR A 30 -5.27 21.56 -17.77
CA TYR A 30 -4.65 22.28 -16.65
C TYR A 30 -4.36 21.42 -15.43
N ALA A 31 -5.10 20.33 -15.25
CA ALA A 31 -5.01 19.47 -14.07
C ALA A 31 -5.08 17.99 -14.42
N ALA A 32 -4.25 17.18 -13.76
CA ALA A 32 -4.38 15.74 -13.73
C ALA A 32 -4.55 15.30 -12.27
N ILE A 33 -5.63 14.58 -11.96
CA ILE A 33 -5.97 14.13 -10.62
C ILE A 33 -5.81 12.62 -10.56
N GLN A 34 -4.87 12.16 -9.72
CA GLN A 34 -4.66 10.74 -9.48
C GLN A 34 -5.37 10.33 -8.19
N ILE A 35 -6.40 9.50 -8.32
CA ILE A 35 -7.11 8.90 -7.20
C ILE A 35 -6.25 7.75 -6.67
N ASN A 36 -5.61 7.96 -5.53
CA ASN A 36 -4.68 7.00 -4.93
C ASN A 36 -5.43 6.09 -3.95
N ASP A 37 -5.81 4.90 -4.40
CA ASP A 37 -6.76 4.01 -3.76
C ASP A 37 -8.17 4.63 -3.69
N THR A 38 -9.09 4.03 -2.94
CA THR A 38 -10.49 4.47 -2.86
C THR A 38 -10.75 5.60 -1.85
N HIS A 39 -9.76 5.94 -1.03
CA HIS A 39 -9.93 6.98 0.01
C HIS A 39 -10.35 8.35 -0.53
N PRO A 40 -9.83 8.85 -1.68
CA PRO A 40 -10.25 10.11 -2.27
C PRO A 40 -11.32 10.00 -3.36
N SER A 41 -11.99 8.85 -3.55
CA SER A 41 -12.98 8.63 -4.62
C SER A 41 -14.10 9.68 -4.67
N MET A 42 -14.43 10.30 -3.54
CA MET A 42 -15.43 11.37 -3.48
C MET A 42 -15.03 12.60 -4.31
N VAL A 43 -13.81 12.68 -4.82
CA VAL A 43 -13.40 13.77 -5.73
C VAL A 43 -14.22 13.77 -7.01
N ILE A 44 -14.67 12.61 -7.49
CA ILE A 44 -15.49 12.50 -8.70
C ILE A 44 -16.82 13.23 -8.52
N PRO A 45 -17.71 12.84 -7.59
CA PRO A 45 -18.98 13.53 -7.40
C PRO A 45 -18.81 14.96 -6.90
N GLU A 46 -17.76 15.27 -6.12
CA GLU A 46 -17.51 16.63 -5.64
C GLU A 46 -17.10 17.58 -6.77
N LEU A 47 -16.21 17.17 -7.67
CA LEU A 47 -15.86 18.00 -8.83
C LEU A 47 -17.06 18.22 -9.75
N ILE A 48 -17.87 17.19 -10.01
CA ILE A 48 -19.09 17.32 -10.81
C ILE A 48 -20.04 18.34 -10.17
N ARG A 49 -20.22 18.26 -8.84
CA ARG A 49 -21.03 19.21 -8.08
C ARG A 49 -20.50 20.65 -8.20
N LEU A 50 -19.19 20.83 -7.99
CA LEU A 50 -18.52 22.12 -8.05
C LEU A 50 -18.55 22.73 -9.47
N LEU A 51 -18.37 21.91 -10.51
CA LEU A 51 -18.51 22.35 -11.90
C LEU A 51 -19.95 22.76 -12.21
N GLY A 52 -20.96 22.05 -11.68
CA GLY A 52 -22.35 22.42 -11.76
C GLY A 52 -22.65 23.79 -11.12
N GLU A 53 -22.01 24.12 -9.99
CA GLU A 53 -22.09 25.48 -9.37
C GLU A 53 -21.49 26.57 -10.27
N LYS A 54 -20.62 26.22 -11.19
CA LYS A 54 -20.05 27.12 -12.23
C LYS A 54 -20.87 27.18 -13.51
N GLY A 55 -22.04 26.50 -13.54
CA GLY A 55 -22.94 26.51 -14.68
C GLY A 55 -22.64 25.48 -15.76
N ILE A 56 -21.77 24.49 -15.48
CA ILE A 56 -21.46 23.39 -16.42
C ILE A 56 -22.53 22.31 -16.25
N GLU A 57 -23.14 21.90 -17.35
CA GLU A 57 -24.17 20.86 -17.37
C GLU A 57 -23.62 19.50 -16.92
N PHE A 58 -24.48 18.66 -16.34
CA PHE A 58 -24.07 17.40 -15.68
C PHE A 58 -23.27 16.47 -16.62
N ASP A 59 -23.76 16.23 -17.83
CA ASP A 59 -23.09 15.29 -18.76
C ASP A 59 -21.72 15.82 -19.20
N GLU A 60 -21.59 17.12 -19.36
CA GLU A 60 -20.31 17.75 -19.66
C GLU A 60 -19.37 17.71 -18.45
N ALA A 61 -19.86 17.97 -17.24
CA ALA A 61 -19.08 17.86 -16.02
C ALA A 61 -18.55 16.43 -15.80
N VAL A 62 -19.37 15.41 -16.07
CA VAL A 62 -18.97 14.00 -16.04
C VAL A 62 -17.83 13.74 -17.03
N LYS A 63 -17.92 14.27 -18.24
CA LYS A 63 -16.85 14.12 -19.24
C LYS A 63 -15.56 14.80 -18.78
N ILE A 64 -15.62 16.04 -18.34
CA ILE A 64 -14.47 16.80 -17.83
C ILE A 64 -13.79 16.03 -16.70
N VAL A 65 -14.55 15.56 -15.71
CA VAL A 65 -14.02 14.81 -14.57
C VAL A 65 -13.40 13.48 -15.00
N THR A 66 -14.05 12.77 -15.94
CA THR A 66 -13.50 11.52 -16.50
C THR A 66 -12.16 11.74 -17.18
N ASP A 67 -12.03 12.80 -17.96
CA ASP A 67 -10.80 13.15 -18.69
C ASP A 67 -9.69 13.67 -17.75
N THR A 68 -10.07 14.27 -16.60
CA THR A 68 -9.13 14.84 -15.63
C THR A 68 -8.62 13.81 -14.61
N CYS A 69 -9.43 12.79 -14.28
CA CYS A 69 -9.15 11.84 -13.20
C CYS A 69 -8.66 10.50 -13.69
N ALA A 70 -7.73 9.90 -12.94
CA ALA A 70 -7.27 8.52 -13.11
C ALA A 70 -7.27 7.81 -11.75
N TYR A 71 -7.44 6.48 -11.76
CA TYR A 71 -7.54 5.66 -10.55
C TYR A 71 -6.37 4.68 -10.44
N THR A 72 -5.71 4.66 -9.28
CA THR A 72 -4.72 3.65 -8.92
C THR A 72 -5.30 2.71 -7.87
N ASN A 73 -5.44 1.43 -8.21
CA ASN A 73 -5.83 0.40 -7.25
C ASN A 73 -4.61 -0.16 -6.51
N HIS A 74 -4.71 -0.35 -5.19
CA HIS A 74 -3.65 -0.90 -4.32
C HIS A 74 -4.00 -2.24 -3.69
N THR A 75 -5.22 -2.76 -3.88
CA THR A 75 -5.67 -3.98 -3.24
C THR A 75 -6.24 -5.00 -4.23
N ILE A 76 -6.06 -6.29 -3.91
CA ILE A 76 -6.67 -7.41 -4.62
C ILE A 76 -7.74 -8.12 -3.77
N LEU A 77 -8.00 -7.64 -2.55
CA LEU A 77 -8.96 -8.26 -1.66
C LEU A 77 -10.30 -7.52 -1.75
N ALA A 78 -11.35 -8.23 -2.12
CA ALA A 78 -12.70 -7.68 -2.24
C ALA A 78 -13.17 -6.98 -0.95
N GLU A 79 -12.85 -7.55 0.22
CA GLU A 79 -13.16 -6.97 1.53
C GLU A 79 -12.43 -5.64 1.82
N ALA A 80 -11.33 -5.37 1.12
CA ALA A 80 -10.57 -4.12 1.26
C ALA A 80 -10.97 -3.05 0.21
N LEU A 81 -11.84 -3.39 -0.74
CA LEU A 81 -12.48 -2.41 -1.62
C LEU A 81 -13.57 -1.67 -0.83
N GLU A 82 -13.36 -0.38 -0.67
CA GLU A 82 -14.18 0.45 0.22
C GLU A 82 -15.63 0.56 -0.26
N THR A 83 -16.56 0.20 0.60
CA THR A 83 -17.99 0.37 0.37
C THR A 83 -18.63 1.07 1.56
N TRP A 84 -19.59 1.96 1.32
CA TRP A 84 -20.30 2.68 2.36
C TRP A 84 -21.80 2.44 2.27
N PRO A 85 -22.50 2.19 3.40
CA PRO A 85 -23.95 2.26 3.41
C PRO A 85 -24.40 3.63 2.92
N ARG A 86 -25.36 3.68 1.99
CA ARG A 86 -25.95 4.92 1.47
C ARG A 86 -26.39 5.84 2.61
N SER A 87 -27.03 5.29 3.63
CA SER A 87 -27.50 6.04 4.80
C SER A 87 -26.41 6.79 5.58
N TYR A 88 -25.14 6.35 5.46
CA TYR A 88 -24.00 7.08 6.03
C TYR A 88 -23.62 8.27 5.16
N LEU A 89 -23.65 8.11 3.84
CA LEU A 89 -23.35 9.19 2.90
C LEU A 89 -24.46 10.23 2.90
N ASP A 90 -25.73 9.83 2.97
CA ASP A 90 -26.87 10.74 3.15
C ASP A 90 -26.73 11.66 4.39
N LYS A 91 -26.13 11.12 5.45
CA LYS A 91 -25.91 11.85 6.69
C LYS A 91 -24.70 12.79 6.65
N VAL A 92 -23.62 12.34 6.00
CA VAL A 92 -22.30 12.99 6.08
C VAL A 92 -22.07 13.92 4.89
N VAL A 93 -22.54 13.54 3.71
CA VAL A 93 -22.34 14.24 2.44
C VAL A 93 -23.62 14.27 1.59
N PRO A 94 -24.76 14.72 2.15
CA PRO A 94 -26.07 14.68 1.47
C PRO A 94 -26.04 15.39 0.11
N GLN A 95 -25.20 16.40 -0.06
CA GLN A 95 -25.05 17.15 -1.31
C GLN A 95 -24.42 16.34 -2.46
N LEU A 96 -23.70 15.24 -2.14
CA LEU A 96 -23.10 14.38 -3.16
C LEU A 96 -24.07 13.26 -3.63
N MET A 97 -25.03 12.88 -2.81
CA MET A 97 -25.91 11.73 -3.13
C MET A 97 -26.68 11.91 -4.44
N PRO A 98 -27.27 13.07 -4.75
CA PRO A 98 -27.93 13.25 -6.04
C PRO A 98 -26.99 13.10 -7.24
N VAL A 99 -25.70 13.44 -7.09
CA VAL A 99 -24.68 13.24 -8.12
C VAL A 99 -24.35 11.75 -8.24
N ILE A 100 -24.10 11.07 -7.13
CA ILE A 100 -23.78 9.64 -7.08
C ILE A 100 -24.91 8.81 -7.70
N GLU A 101 -26.17 9.13 -7.41
CA GLU A 101 -27.34 8.47 -8.00
C GLU A 101 -27.42 8.63 -9.53
N LYS A 102 -27.12 9.82 -10.03
CA LYS A 102 -27.05 10.08 -11.46
C LYS A 102 -25.89 9.31 -12.11
N LEU A 103 -24.73 9.23 -11.44
CA LEU A 103 -23.58 8.46 -11.89
C LEU A 103 -23.92 6.94 -11.91
N ASP A 104 -24.59 6.41 -10.89
CA ASP A 104 -25.05 5.03 -10.83
C ASP A 104 -26.03 4.74 -11.98
N ALA A 105 -27.00 5.61 -12.22
CA ALA A 105 -27.93 5.46 -13.33
C ALA A 105 -27.21 5.51 -14.69
N ALA A 106 -26.17 6.31 -14.85
CA ALA A 106 -25.35 6.37 -16.04
C ALA A 106 -24.48 5.09 -16.20
N ALA A 107 -23.92 4.56 -15.11
CA ALA A 107 -23.15 3.31 -15.10
C ALA A 107 -24.05 2.11 -15.49
N LYS A 108 -25.24 2.00 -14.93
CA LYS A 108 -26.22 0.95 -15.24
C LYS A 108 -26.70 0.95 -16.69
N LYS A 109 -26.59 2.07 -17.40
CA LYS A 109 -26.88 2.12 -18.85
C LYS A 109 -25.75 1.53 -19.71
N ARG A 110 -24.54 1.39 -19.16
CA ARG A 110 -23.35 0.91 -19.89
C ARG A 110 -23.22 -0.62 -19.88
N THR A 111 -23.85 -1.28 -18.92
CA THR A 111 -23.79 -2.73 -18.74
C THR A 111 -25.04 -3.27 -18.05
N ASN A 112 -25.41 -4.52 -18.39
CA ASN A 112 -26.45 -5.26 -17.70
C ASN A 112 -25.92 -6.04 -16.48
N ASP A 113 -24.62 -6.03 -16.24
CA ASP A 113 -24.02 -6.68 -15.09
C ASP A 113 -24.23 -5.82 -13.83
N THR A 114 -25.13 -6.29 -12.97
CA THR A 114 -25.46 -5.60 -11.72
C THR A 114 -24.30 -5.61 -10.71
N GLY A 115 -23.33 -6.51 -10.85
CA GLY A 115 -22.12 -6.55 -10.04
C GLY A 115 -21.18 -5.36 -10.28
N LEU A 116 -21.38 -4.60 -11.36
CA LEU A 116 -20.61 -3.42 -11.68
C LEU A 116 -21.30 -2.09 -11.32
N ALA A 117 -22.49 -2.16 -10.69
CA ALA A 117 -23.22 -0.99 -10.25
C ALA A 117 -22.44 -0.21 -9.17
N ILE A 118 -22.62 1.11 -9.14
CA ILE A 118 -22.05 1.94 -8.07
C ILE A 118 -22.84 1.77 -6.78
N ILE A 119 -24.17 1.71 -6.88
CA ILE A 119 -25.07 1.40 -5.76
C ILE A 119 -25.61 0.00 -5.97
N ASP A 120 -25.28 -0.92 -5.07
CA ASP A 120 -25.69 -2.31 -5.14
C ASP A 120 -27.10 -2.56 -4.58
N ALA A 121 -27.53 -3.83 -4.59
CA ALA A 121 -28.86 -4.24 -4.10
C ALA A 121 -29.03 -4.10 -2.57
N ASP A 122 -27.91 -4.06 -1.83
CA ASP A 122 -27.89 -3.87 -0.38
C ASP A 122 -27.75 -2.39 0.02
N ASP A 123 -27.99 -1.48 -0.93
CA ASP A 123 -27.91 -0.03 -0.78
C ASP A 123 -26.53 0.46 -0.28
N ARG A 124 -25.47 -0.19 -0.79
CA ARG A 124 -24.08 0.18 -0.53
C ARG A 124 -23.48 0.86 -1.75
N VAL A 125 -22.69 1.90 -1.50
CA VAL A 125 -21.97 2.65 -2.54
C VAL A 125 -20.55 2.12 -2.65
N HIS A 126 -20.19 1.62 -3.82
CA HIS A 126 -18.87 1.06 -4.15
C HIS A 126 -17.95 2.16 -4.70
N MET A 127 -16.94 2.55 -3.94
CA MET A 127 -16.02 3.63 -4.32
C MET A 127 -15.18 3.27 -5.55
N ALA A 128 -14.59 2.07 -5.59
CA ALA A 128 -13.82 1.63 -6.75
C ALA A 128 -14.64 1.53 -8.04
N HIS A 129 -15.92 1.13 -7.95
CA HIS A 129 -16.81 1.07 -9.13
C HIS A 129 -17.01 2.48 -9.73
N MET A 130 -17.23 3.47 -8.88
CA MET A 130 -17.34 4.86 -9.30
C MET A 130 -16.05 5.35 -9.96
N ASP A 131 -14.89 5.03 -9.36
CA ASP A 131 -13.59 5.40 -9.90
C ASP A 131 -13.36 4.79 -11.30
N ILE A 132 -13.63 3.49 -11.48
CA ILE A 132 -13.40 2.83 -12.76
C ILE A 132 -14.36 3.33 -13.85
N HIS A 133 -15.63 3.56 -13.52
CA HIS A 133 -16.60 4.07 -14.49
C HIS A 133 -16.25 5.48 -14.98
N PHE A 134 -15.78 6.36 -14.09
CA PHE A 134 -15.69 7.80 -14.31
C PHE A 134 -14.26 8.38 -14.20
N THR A 135 -13.26 7.55 -14.54
CA THR A 135 -11.89 7.99 -14.83
C THR A 135 -11.45 7.49 -16.19
N HIS A 136 -10.41 8.10 -16.76
CA HIS A 136 -9.88 7.67 -18.07
C HIS A 136 -8.91 6.48 -17.98
N SER A 137 -8.38 6.19 -16.79
CA SER A 137 -7.35 5.14 -16.60
C SER A 137 -7.48 4.50 -15.23
N THR A 138 -7.28 3.17 -15.21
CA THR A 138 -7.21 2.37 -13.98
C THR A 138 -5.92 1.56 -14.02
N ASN A 139 -5.03 1.75 -13.04
CA ASN A 139 -3.81 0.98 -12.99
C ASN A 139 -3.67 0.14 -11.72
N GLY A 140 -3.06 -1.03 -11.89
CA GLY A 140 -2.43 -1.77 -10.80
C GLY A 140 -1.01 -1.25 -10.53
N VAL A 141 -0.37 -1.75 -9.46
CA VAL A 141 0.91 -1.23 -8.95
C VAL A 141 2.07 -2.22 -9.06
N ALA A 142 1.85 -3.36 -9.71
CA ALA A 142 2.84 -4.34 -10.13
C ALA A 142 2.26 -5.18 -11.27
N ALA A 143 3.09 -5.78 -12.13
CA ALA A 143 2.62 -6.59 -13.24
C ALA A 143 1.66 -7.70 -12.80
N LEU A 144 2.08 -8.52 -11.83
CA LEU A 144 1.23 -9.58 -11.27
C LEU A 144 -0.06 -9.04 -10.65
N HIS A 145 0.02 -7.94 -9.91
CA HIS A 145 -1.18 -7.29 -9.32
C HIS A 145 -2.17 -6.88 -10.42
N THR A 146 -1.68 -6.27 -11.48
CA THR A 146 -2.50 -5.82 -12.60
C THR A 146 -3.17 -6.98 -13.32
N GLU A 147 -2.47 -8.10 -13.53
CA GLU A 147 -3.07 -9.30 -14.13
C GLU A 147 -4.14 -9.92 -13.22
N ILE A 148 -3.91 -9.98 -11.90
CA ILE A 148 -4.95 -10.44 -10.93
C ILE A 148 -6.19 -9.55 -11.01
N LEU A 149 -6.04 -8.23 -11.10
CA LEU A 149 -7.17 -7.32 -11.26
C LEU A 149 -7.98 -7.62 -12.52
N LYS A 150 -7.30 -7.86 -13.67
CA LYS A 150 -7.94 -8.16 -14.95
C LYS A 150 -8.60 -9.54 -14.99
N GLU A 151 -7.96 -10.55 -14.39
CA GLU A 151 -8.39 -11.93 -14.48
C GLU A 151 -9.43 -12.33 -13.43
N SER A 152 -9.40 -11.68 -12.24
CA SER A 152 -10.30 -12.01 -11.14
C SER A 152 -11.07 -10.81 -10.59
N GLU A 153 -10.44 -9.97 -9.78
CA GLU A 153 -11.11 -9.01 -8.91
C GLU A 153 -11.94 -7.95 -9.65
N LEU A 154 -11.43 -7.45 -10.77
CA LEU A 154 -12.07 -6.44 -11.58
C LEU A 154 -12.34 -6.93 -13.03
N ASN A 155 -12.44 -8.25 -13.22
CA ASN A 155 -12.63 -8.86 -14.54
C ASN A 155 -13.86 -8.32 -15.29
N GLY A 156 -14.99 -8.10 -14.60
CA GLY A 156 -16.17 -7.49 -15.18
C GLY A 156 -15.88 -6.10 -15.75
N PHE A 157 -15.16 -5.28 -15.01
CA PHE A 157 -14.74 -3.96 -15.47
C PHE A 157 -13.71 -4.02 -16.60
N TYR A 158 -12.77 -4.97 -16.54
CA TYR A 158 -11.80 -5.16 -17.61
C TYR A 158 -12.47 -5.56 -18.92
N LYS A 159 -13.51 -6.41 -18.88
CA LYS A 159 -14.30 -6.75 -20.05
C LYS A 159 -15.07 -5.56 -20.62
N LEU A 160 -15.51 -4.63 -19.76
CA LEU A 160 -16.27 -3.44 -20.16
C LEU A 160 -15.35 -2.31 -20.67
N TYR A 161 -14.16 -2.17 -20.10
CA TYR A 161 -13.21 -1.09 -20.41
C TYR A 161 -11.77 -1.59 -20.52
N PRO A 162 -11.46 -2.50 -21.45
CA PRO A 162 -10.11 -3.10 -21.54
C PRO A 162 -9.01 -2.05 -21.74
N GLU A 163 -9.31 -0.96 -22.43
CA GLU A 163 -8.38 0.12 -22.73
C GLU A 163 -7.97 0.96 -21.51
N LYS A 164 -8.78 0.97 -20.44
CA LYS A 164 -8.47 1.72 -19.22
C LYS A 164 -7.41 1.03 -18.36
N PHE A 165 -7.31 -0.32 -18.43
CA PHE A 165 -6.46 -1.09 -17.52
C PHE A 165 -5.02 -1.12 -17.97
N ASN A 166 -4.13 -0.69 -17.09
CA ASN A 166 -2.70 -0.68 -17.35
C ASN A 166 -1.90 -0.92 -16.06
N ASN A 167 -0.60 -1.18 -16.21
CA ASN A 167 0.30 -1.37 -15.09
C ASN A 167 1.22 -0.16 -14.90
N LYS A 168 1.35 0.29 -13.66
CA LYS A 168 2.36 1.26 -13.21
C LYS A 168 3.04 0.69 -11.98
N THR A 169 4.11 -0.07 -12.18
CA THR A 169 4.87 -0.67 -11.07
C THR A 169 5.34 0.41 -10.10
N ASN A 170 5.11 0.17 -8.81
CA ASN A 170 5.60 1.07 -7.77
C ASN A 170 7.11 1.30 -7.91
N GLY A 171 7.51 2.54 -7.86
CA GLY A 171 8.91 2.93 -7.85
C GLY A 171 9.53 2.80 -6.46
N ILE A 172 10.84 2.60 -6.44
CA ILE A 172 11.67 2.65 -5.24
C ILE A 172 12.77 3.70 -5.42
N THR A 173 12.99 4.53 -4.43
CA THR A 173 14.09 5.50 -4.43
C THR A 173 15.35 4.82 -3.89
N PHE A 174 16.19 4.26 -4.76
CA PHE A 174 17.42 3.58 -4.34
C PHE A 174 18.40 4.53 -3.64
N ARG A 175 18.38 5.82 -3.93
CA ARG A 175 19.16 6.83 -3.20
C ARG A 175 18.89 6.77 -1.70
N ARG A 176 17.63 6.68 -1.29
CA ARG A 176 17.26 6.51 0.13
C ARG A 176 17.60 5.10 0.62
N TRP A 177 17.09 4.10 -0.07
CA TRP A 177 17.08 2.72 0.43
C TRP A 177 18.38 1.96 0.23
N LEU A 178 19.32 2.49 -0.57
CA LEU A 178 20.67 1.98 -0.71
C LEU A 178 21.68 3.03 -0.25
N LEU A 179 21.77 4.18 -0.94
CA LEU A 179 22.89 5.13 -0.73
C LEU A 179 22.89 5.74 0.67
N GLU A 180 21.73 6.04 1.23
CA GLU A 180 21.59 6.65 2.56
C GLU A 180 21.52 5.59 3.67
N CYS A 181 20.75 4.51 3.46
CA CYS A 181 20.50 3.52 4.51
C CYS A 181 21.66 2.55 4.72
N ASP A 182 22.52 2.31 3.71
CA ASP A 182 23.64 1.35 3.80
C ASP A 182 24.91 1.88 3.14
N PRO A 183 25.55 2.91 3.71
CA PRO A 183 26.76 3.51 3.16
C PRO A 183 27.95 2.52 3.12
N ALA A 184 27.98 1.50 3.97
CA ALA A 184 29.01 0.47 3.94
C ALA A 184 28.88 -0.41 2.69
N LEU A 185 27.65 -0.85 2.37
CA LEU A 185 27.38 -1.57 1.13
C LEU A 185 27.68 -0.73 -0.11
N VAL A 186 27.29 0.55 -0.09
CA VAL A 186 27.59 1.50 -1.17
C VAL A 186 29.09 1.57 -1.45
N LYS A 187 29.92 1.65 -0.42
CA LYS A 187 31.37 1.71 -0.55
C LYS A 187 31.96 0.45 -1.20
N GLU A 188 31.46 -0.74 -0.82
CA GLU A 188 31.89 -1.99 -1.45
C GLU A 188 31.44 -2.07 -2.92
N ILE A 189 30.18 -1.69 -3.25
CA ILE A 189 29.72 -1.61 -4.62
C ILE A 189 30.60 -0.65 -5.44
N GLU A 190 30.86 0.54 -4.91
CA GLU A 190 31.65 1.57 -5.57
C GLU A 190 33.09 1.11 -5.87
N SER A 191 33.66 0.29 -4.98
CA SER A 191 34.99 -0.30 -5.18
C SER A 191 35.06 -1.31 -6.33
N LEU A 192 33.93 -1.93 -6.69
CA LEU A 192 33.83 -2.95 -7.73
C LEU A 192 33.47 -2.37 -9.09
N ILE A 193 32.51 -1.44 -9.15
CA ILE A 193 31.92 -0.95 -10.41
C ILE A 193 32.04 0.57 -10.61
N GLY A 194 32.65 1.29 -9.65
CA GLY A 194 32.74 2.75 -9.68
C GLY A 194 31.45 3.46 -9.26
N PRO A 195 31.42 4.80 -9.25
CA PRO A 195 30.32 5.60 -8.68
C PRO A 195 29.14 5.82 -9.64
N GLY A 196 29.18 5.34 -10.87
CA GLY A 196 28.19 5.63 -11.91
C GLY A 196 26.77 5.23 -11.53
N PHE A 197 26.59 4.11 -10.80
CA PHE A 197 25.30 3.62 -10.32
C PHE A 197 24.55 4.62 -9.43
N ARG A 198 25.24 5.59 -8.83
CA ARG A 198 24.59 6.65 -8.03
C ARG A 198 23.65 7.53 -8.86
N LYS A 199 23.91 7.64 -10.16
CA LYS A 199 23.11 8.41 -11.13
C LYS A 199 22.23 7.51 -12.00
N ASP A 200 22.74 6.33 -12.35
CA ASP A 200 22.07 5.34 -13.19
C ASP A 200 22.07 3.98 -12.48
N ALA A 201 20.92 3.60 -11.93
CA ALA A 201 20.75 2.34 -11.21
C ALA A 201 20.98 1.10 -12.10
N ALA A 202 20.83 1.21 -13.42
CA ALA A 202 21.11 0.09 -14.34
C ALA A 202 22.58 -0.34 -14.31
N GLU A 203 23.49 0.55 -13.90
CA GLU A 203 24.89 0.17 -13.73
C GLU A 203 25.14 -0.88 -12.63
N LEU A 204 24.18 -1.11 -11.72
CA LEU A 204 24.25 -2.20 -10.74
C LEU A 204 24.34 -3.59 -11.41
N GLU A 205 23.89 -3.75 -12.66
CA GLU A 205 24.08 -5.00 -13.43
C GLU A 205 25.55 -5.37 -13.63
N LYS A 206 26.47 -4.39 -13.55
CA LYS A 206 27.93 -4.63 -13.58
C LYS A 206 28.44 -5.47 -12.40
N LEU A 207 27.60 -5.71 -11.38
CA LEU A 207 27.90 -6.63 -10.27
C LEU A 207 27.74 -8.10 -10.65
N LEU A 208 27.01 -8.43 -11.71
CA LEU A 208 26.75 -9.82 -12.11
C LEU A 208 28.01 -10.68 -12.25
N PRO A 209 29.15 -10.20 -12.82
CA PRO A 209 30.38 -10.99 -12.89
C PRO A 209 30.98 -11.37 -11.53
N TYR A 210 30.58 -10.70 -10.45
CA TYR A 210 31.07 -10.96 -9.09
C TYR A 210 30.16 -11.89 -8.27
N ALA A 211 29.07 -12.39 -8.86
CA ALA A 211 28.07 -13.19 -8.16
C ALA A 211 28.62 -14.47 -7.50
N GLU A 212 29.70 -15.03 -8.08
CA GLU A 212 30.37 -16.23 -7.58
C GLU A 212 31.77 -15.94 -6.96
N ASP A 213 32.17 -14.67 -6.86
CA ASP A 213 33.46 -14.30 -6.26
C ASP A 213 33.40 -14.41 -4.73
N ALA A 214 34.10 -15.40 -4.17
CA ALA A 214 34.10 -15.69 -2.75
C ALA A 214 34.58 -14.50 -1.89
N ASN A 215 35.54 -13.68 -2.37
CA ASN A 215 36.03 -12.52 -1.62
C ASN A 215 34.97 -11.41 -1.59
N VAL A 216 34.27 -11.19 -2.70
CA VAL A 216 33.19 -10.21 -2.78
C VAL A 216 32.03 -10.63 -1.91
N LEU A 217 31.61 -11.90 -1.98
CA LEU A 217 30.56 -12.46 -1.14
C LEU A 217 30.89 -12.36 0.36
N GLN A 218 32.16 -12.61 0.73
CA GLN A 218 32.62 -12.45 2.11
C GLN A 218 32.50 -11.00 2.58
N LYS A 219 32.92 -10.02 1.76
CA LYS A 219 32.78 -8.59 2.10
C LYS A 219 31.33 -8.18 2.27
N PHE A 220 30.43 -8.61 1.39
CA PHE A 220 29.00 -8.32 1.53
C PHE A 220 28.40 -8.97 2.79
N SER A 221 28.83 -10.19 3.12
CA SER A 221 28.45 -10.86 4.36
C SER A 221 28.93 -10.10 5.59
N GLN A 222 30.15 -9.56 5.55
CA GLN A 222 30.69 -8.74 6.65
C GLN A 222 29.88 -7.44 6.84
N VAL A 223 29.57 -6.72 5.76
CA VAL A 223 28.71 -5.52 5.83
C VAL A 223 27.37 -5.86 6.49
N LYS A 224 26.75 -6.97 6.12
CA LYS A 224 25.50 -7.41 6.72
C LYS A 224 25.64 -7.76 8.21
N ALA A 225 26.74 -8.41 8.59
CA ALA A 225 27.04 -8.75 10.00
C ALA A 225 27.22 -7.47 10.84
N ASP A 226 27.95 -6.49 10.30
CA ASP A 226 28.18 -5.21 10.98
C ASP A 226 26.87 -4.42 11.16
N ASN A 227 26.02 -4.39 10.15
CA ASN A 227 24.69 -3.76 10.22
C ASN A 227 23.78 -4.46 11.26
N LYS A 228 23.81 -5.79 11.32
CA LYS A 228 23.06 -6.55 12.34
C LYS A 228 23.57 -6.26 13.74
N LYS A 229 24.89 -6.20 13.91
CA LYS A 229 25.50 -5.82 15.18
C LYS A 229 25.11 -4.38 15.60
N ALA A 230 25.16 -3.44 14.68
CA ALA A 230 24.74 -2.06 14.95
C ALA A 230 23.26 -1.97 15.38
N LEU A 231 22.38 -2.75 14.76
CA LEU A 231 20.98 -2.84 15.17
C LEU A 231 20.83 -3.46 16.56
N ALA A 232 21.57 -4.53 16.86
CA ALA A 232 21.56 -5.17 18.19
C ALA A 232 22.03 -4.21 19.29
N ASP A 233 23.14 -3.50 19.05
CA ASP A 233 23.69 -2.50 19.96
C ASP A 233 22.70 -1.33 20.18
N TRP A 234 22.01 -0.89 19.13
CA TRP A 234 20.98 0.16 19.21
C TRP A 234 19.78 -0.30 20.04
N LEU A 235 19.28 -1.53 19.84
CA LEU A 235 18.19 -2.10 20.63
C LEU A 235 18.56 -2.22 22.10
N GLU A 236 19.76 -2.67 22.41
CA GLU A 236 20.23 -2.75 23.79
C GLU A 236 20.31 -1.37 24.44
N HIS A 237 20.89 -0.39 23.73
CA HIS A 237 21.07 0.96 24.27
C HIS A 237 19.75 1.72 24.47
N THR A 238 18.81 1.60 23.50
CA THR A 238 17.59 2.42 23.49
C THR A 238 16.42 1.76 24.18
N GLN A 239 16.36 0.44 24.21
CA GLN A 239 15.22 -0.33 24.67
C GLN A 239 15.58 -1.38 25.73
N GLY A 240 16.85 -1.57 26.05
CA GLY A 240 17.31 -2.55 27.04
C GLY A 240 17.16 -4.01 26.58
N VAL A 241 16.97 -4.24 25.27
CA VAL A 241 16.75 -5.58 24.69
C VAL A 241 18.05 -6.10 24.10
N LYS A 242 18.59 -7.18 24.67
CA LYS A 242 19.74 -7.88 24.10
C LYS A 242 19.34 -8.83 23.01
N VAL A 243 19.98 -8.69 21.85
CA VAL A 243 19.72 -9.50 20.65
C VAL A 243 21.05 -10.10 20.20
N ASP A 244 21.03 -11.40 19.88
CA ASP A 244 22.19 -12.07 19.27
C ASP A 244 22.32 -11.64 17.80
N PRO A 245 23.38 -10.90 17.42
CA PRO A 245 23.57 -10.46 16.03
C PRO A 245 23.89 -11.61 15.06
N THR A 246 24.21 -12.80 15.56
CA THR A 246 24.43 -14.00 14.71
C THR A 246 23.14 -14.72 14.36
N ALA A 247 22.06 -14.47 15.12
CA ALA A 247 20.74 -15.04 14.87
C ALA A 247 20.16 -14.64 13.49
N MET A 248 19.20 -15.39 13.01
CA MET A 248 18.40 -14.98 11.85
C MET A 248 17.40 -13.90 12.26
N PHE A 249 17.45 -12.73 11.62
CA PHE A 249 16.51 -11.64 11.87
C PHE A 249 15.34 -11.74 10.91
N ASP A 250 14.15 -11.97 11.46
CA ASP A 250 12.87 -11.86 10.74
C ASP A 250 12.18 -10.56 11.17
N ILE A 251 12.07 -9.61 10.22
CA ILE A 251 11.55 -8.27 10.50
C ILE A 251 10.25 -8.04 9.73
N GLN A 252 9.14 -7.91 10.47
CA GLN A 252 7.84 -7.57 9.92
C GLN A 252 7.43 -6.15 10.37
N SER A 253 7.90 -5.14 9.65
CA SER A 253 7.64 -3.72 9.93
C SER A 253 6.51 -3.20 9.04
N LYS A 254 5.26 -3.36 9.47
CA LYS A 254 4.04 -2.99 8.74
C LYS A 254 2.94 -2.61 9.72
N ARG A 255 2.06 -1.65 9.37
CA ARG A 255 0.81 -1.47 10.10
C ARG A 255 0.09 -2.80 10.22
N LEU A 256 -0.48 -3.09 11.39
CA LEU A 256 -1.19 -4.34 11.60
C LEU A 256 -2.52 -4.32 10.85
N HIS A 257 -2.74 -5.36 10.06
CA HIS A 257 -3.99 -5.60 9.34
C HIS A 257 -4.10 -7.09 9.00
N GLU A 258 -5.31 -7.63 8.99
CA GLU A 258 -5.55 -9.06 8.73
C GLU A 258 -4.89 -9.52 7.42
N TYR A 259 -5.04 -8.77 6.32
CA TYR A 259 -4.44 -9.13 5.03
C TYR A 259 -2.90 -9.11 4.99
N LYS A 260 -2.25 -8.42 5.95
CA LYS A 260 -0.79 -8.42 6.09
C LYS A 260 -0.27 -9.64 6.85
N ARG A 261 -1.18 -10.43 7.41
CA ARG A 261 -0.96 -11.77 7.96
C ARG A 261 0.06 -11.82 9.11
N GLN A 262 0.12 -10.79 9.97
CA GLN A 262 0.92 -10.88 11.21
C GLN A 262 0.45 -12.04 12.09
N GLN A 263 -0.85 -12.35 12.09
CA GLN A 263 -1.41 -13.52 12.79
C GLN A 263 -0.85 -14.85 12.26
N LEU A 264 -0.56 -14.94 10.95
CA LEU A 264 0.05 -16.14 10.38
C LEU A 264 1.50 -16.30 10.85
N ASN A 265 2.25 -15.18 10.93
CA ASN A 265 3.59 -15.19 11.50
C ASN A 265 3.55 -15.55 13.00
N LEU A 266 2.57 -15.02 13.76
CA LEU A 266 2.34 -15.44 15.16
C LEU A 266 2.13 -16.96 15.28
N LEU A 267 1.28 -17.55 14.43
CA LEU A 267 1.04 -18.99 14.43
C LEU A 267 2.31 -19.80 14.10
N TYR A 268 3.12 -19.29 13.16
CA TYR A 268 4.43 -19.87 12.86
C TYR A 268 5.37 -19.84 14.07
N LEU A 269 5.42 -18.72 14.79
CA LEU A 269 6.24 -18.57 16.01
C LEU A 269 5.76 -19.48 17.15
N ILE A 270 4.45 -19.69 17.28
CA ILE A 270 3.88 -20.66 18.22
C ILE A 270 4.31 -22.09 17.82
N HIS A 271 4.26 -22.42 16.53
CA HIS A 271 4.75 -23.70 16.04
C HIS A 271 6.23 -23.89 16.37
N GLN A 272 7.08 -22.90 16.09
CA GLN A 272 8.51 -22.96 16.43
C GLN A 272 8.75 -23.13 17.94
N TYR A 273 7.96 -22.47 18.79
CA TYR A 273 8.02 -22.65 20.23
C TYR A 273 7.81 -24.13 20.63
N PHE A 274 6.79 -24.78 20.07
CA PHE A 274 6.51 -26.18 20.37
C PHE A 274 7.56 -27.14 19.77
N GLU A 275 8.09 -26.86 18.57
CA GLU A 275 9.16 -27.62 17.96
C GLU A 275 10.43 -27.61 18.84
N ILE A 276 10.83 -26.44 19.32
CA ILE A 276 11.99 -26.31 20.21
C ILE A 276 11.75 -27.09 21.52
N ARG A 277 10.56 -26.98 22.10
CA ARG A 277 10.19 -27.75 23.30
C ARG A 277 10.16 -29.25 23.08
N ALA A 278 9.88 -29.71 21.88
CA ALA A 278 9.96 -31.10 21.47
C ALA A 278 11.39 -31.58 21.19
N GLY A 279 12.40 -30.70 21.32
CA GLY A 279 13.82 -31.03 21.09
C GLY A 279 14.32 -30.77 19.66
N HIS A 280 13.50 -30.17 18.80
CA HIS A 280 13.91 -29.79 17.44
C HIS A 280 14.62 -28.43 17.45
N THR A 281 15.92 -28.46 17.72
CA THR A 281 16.74 -27.25 17.81
C THR A 281 16.98 -26.64 16.41
N PRO A 282 16.66 -25.37 16.18
CA PRO A 282 16.95 -24.71 14.91
C PRO A 282 18.47 -24.57 14.73
N ALA A 283 18.94 -24.66 13.47
CA ALA A 283 20.37 -24.52 13.14
C ALA A 283 20.92 -23.13 13.49
N VAL A 284 20.08 -22.10 13.47
CA VAL A 284 20.41 -20.72 13.81
C VAL A 284 19.27 -20.16 14.67
N PRO A 285 19.58 -19.47 15.79
CA PRO A 285 18.56 -18.82 16.60
C PRO A 285 17.73 -17.81 15.77
N LEU A 286 16.45 -17.61 16.13
CA LEU A 286 15.53 -16.71 15.45
C LEU A 286 15.27 -15.46 16.30
N VAL A 287 15.40 -14.29 15.70
CA VAL A 287 15.00 -13.03 16.28
C VAL A 287 13.91 -12.41 15.41
N SER A 288 12.69 -12.40 15.93
CA SER A 288 11.53 -11.80 15.24
C SER A 288 11.26 -10.41 15.77
N ILE A 289 11.28 -9.41 14.88
CA ILE A 289 11.06 -8.00 15.21
C ILE A 289 9.78 -7.51 14.50
N PHE A 290 8.80 -7.08 15.30
CA PHE A 290 7.56 -6.52 14.79
C PHE A 290 7.53 -5.01 14.98
N GLY A 291 7.35 -4.25 13.90
CA GLY A 291 7.09 -2.82 13.93
C GLY A 291 5.66 -2.57 13.47
N ALA A 292 4.71 -2.43 14.41
CA ALA A 292 3.30 -2.33 14.07
C ALA A 292 2.55 -1.31 14.91
N LYS A 293 1.40 -0.88 14.40
CA LYS A 293 0.36 -0.15 15.15
C LYS A 293 -1.00 -0.49 14.58
N ALA A 294 -2.02 -0.44 15.43
CA ALA A 294 -3.42 -0.63 15.06
C ALA A 294 -4.22 0.66 15.19
N ALA A 295 -5.26 0.81 14.37
CA ALA A 295 -6.25 1.86 14.57
C ALA A 295 -7.01 1.61 15.88
N PRO A 296 -7.39 2.63 16.66
CA PRO A 296 -8.03 2.45 17.98
C PRO A 296 -9.31 1.60 17.94
N ALA A 297 -10.10 1.69 16.86
CA ALA A 297 -11.34 0.93 16.69
C ALA A 297 -11.14 -0.48 16.10
N TYR A 298 -9.94 -0.84 15.66
CA TYR A 298 -9.65 -2.12 15.03
C TYR A 298 -9.30 -3.18 16.07
N ILE A 299 -10.33 -3.80 16.66
CA ILE A 299 -10.23 -4.68 17.84
C ILE A 299 -9.34 -5.88 17.54
N ILE A 300 -9.60 -6.63 16.44
CA ILE A 300 -8.83 -7.83 16.10
C ILE A 300 -7.32 -7.52 15.87
N ALA A 301 -6.99 -6.35 15.34
CA ALA A 301 -5.61 -5.93 15.21
C ALA A 301 -4.93 -5.74 16.57
N LYS A 302 -5.65 -5.20 17.55
CA LYS A 302 -5.16 -5.07 18.93
C LYS A 302 -5.01 -6.43 19.61
N ASP A 303 -5.92 -7.36 19.34
CA ASP A 303 -5.85 -8.73 19.87
C ASP A 303 -4.63 -9.47 19.33
N ILE A 304 -4.29 -9.29 18.04
CA ILE A 304 -3.07 -9.85 17.45
C ILE A 304 -1.82 -9.25 18.12
N ILE A 305 -1.77 -7.93 18.36
CA ILE A 305 -0.66 -7.31 19.09
C ILE A 305 -0.56 -7.89 20.50
N HIS A 306 -1.69 -8.04 21.21
CA HIS A 306 -1.72 -8.62 22.55
C HIS A 306 -1.20 -10.07 22.56
N ALA A 307 -1.59 -10.86 21.57
CA ALA A 307 -1.13 -12.25 21.43
C ALA A 307 0.38 -12.33 21.17
N LEU A 308 0.93 -11.46 20.29
CA LEU A 308 2.36 -11.37 20.06
C LEU A 308 3.15 -10.98 21.31
N LEU A 309 2.66 -9.98 22.06
CA LEU A 309 3.26 -9.55 23.33
C LEU A 309 3.20 -10.65 24.38
N THR A 310 2.12 -11.43 24.42
CA THR A 310 1.96 -12.55 25.33
C THR A 310 2.93 -13.68 24.99
N LEU A 311 3.03 -14.05 23.70
CA LEU A 311 3.98 -15.06 23.24
C LEU A 311 5.43 -14.66 23.52
N SER A 312 5.78 -13.38 23.32
CA SER A 312 7.11 -12.84 23.66
C SER A 312 7.47 -13.09 25.12
N LYS A 313 6.53 -12.85 26.05
CA LYS A 313 6.72 -13.12 27.50
C LYS A 313 6.85 -14.61 27.79
N VAL A 314 6.05 -15.46 27.14
CA VAL A 314 6.11 -16.92 27.30
C VAL A 314 7.46 -17.44 26.85
N ILE A 315 7.96 -17.02 25.68
CA ILE A 315 9.26 -17.40 25.16
C ILE A 315 10.38 -16.95 26.10
N ALA A 316 10.37 -15.69 26.53
CA ALA A 316 11.39 -15.15 27.43
C ALA A 316 11.46 -15.85 28.79
N ALA A 317 10.33 -16.39 29.26
CA ALA A 317 10.24 -17.13 30.53
C ALA A 317 10.62 -18.61 30.43
N ASP A 318 10.73 -19.17 29.21
CA ASP A 318 11.03 -20.59 29.00
C ASP A 318 12.54 -20.78 28.74
N PRO A 319 13.29 -21.39 29.70
CA PRO A 319 14.74 -21.53 29.60
C PRO A 319 15.20 -22.45 28.45
N LEU A 320 14.31 -23.29 27.90
CA LEU A 320 14.62 -24.14 26.76
C LEU A 320 14.52 -23.36 25.45
N VAL A 321 13.64 -22.35 25.37
CA VAL A 321 13.31 -21.63 24.14
C VAL A 321 14.02 -20.28 24.08
N ALA A 322 14.12 -19.55 25.18
CA ALA A 322 14.68 -18.20 25.23
C ALA A 322 16.07 -18.04 24.58
N PRO A 323 17.01 -19.03 24.64
CA PRO A 323 18.29 -18.91 23.95
C PRO A 323 18.19 -19.05 22.44
N LEU A 324 17.10 -19.62 21.90
CA LEU A 324 16.92 -20.01 20.51
C LEU A 324 15.89 -19.15 19.77
N SER A 325 15.07 -18.41 20.50
CA SER A 325 14.01 -17.57 19.95
C SER A 325 13.78 -16.32 20.80
N LEU A 326 13.61 -15.20 20.14
CA LEU A 326 13.27 -13.91 20.77
C LEU A 326 12.24 -13.19 19.91
N ILE A 327 11.22 -12.62 20.55
CA ILE A 327 10.26 -11.73 19.88
C ILE A 327 10.38 -10.35 20.50
N HIS A 328 10.59 -9.34 19.65
CA HIS A 328 10.59 -7.93 20.03
C HIS A 328 9.51 -7.18 19.23
N ILE A 329 8.77 -6.26 19.92
CA ILE A 329 7.65 -5.52 19.33
C ILE A 329 7.80 -4.04 19.65
#